data_1e58fd79d27a41b43f84edbf8543e45b
#
_entry.id   1e58fd79d27a41b43f84edbf8543e45b
#
_cell.length_a   1.000
_cell.length_b   1.000
_cell.length_c   1.000
_cell.angle_alpha   90.00
_cell.angle_beta   90.00
_cell.angle_gamma   90.00
#
_symmetry.space_group_name_H-M   'P 1'
#
loop_
_entity.id
_entity.type
_entity.pdbx_description
1 polymer ?
#
loop_
_entity_poly.entity_id
_entity_poly.type
_entity_poly.pdbx_seq_one_letter_code
_entity_poly.pdbx_strand_id
1 'polypeptide(L)'
;MEIVEKHHNQKLDAPGGTALALADSMNEALDDAYTYTYDRSQKRQKRDKYEIGISAVRGGNIVGEHEVIFAGQDEVIEFKHTAYSKAVFAKGAVEAAKFLKGKPAGHYDMADVIAAK
;
A
#
# COMPACT_ATOMS: atom_id res chain seq x y z
N MET A 1 3.28 1.83 -13.17
CA MET A 1 2.60 1.36 -11.94
C MET A 1 1.81 2.51 -11.34
N GLU A 2 0.64 2.20 -10.84
CA GLU A 2 -0.24 3.17 -10.16
C GLU A 2 -0.81 2.52 -8.92
N ILE A 3 -1.01 3.32 -7.87
CA ILE A 3 -1.68 2.88 -6.64
C ILE A 3 -2.88 3.78 -6.41
N VAL A 4 -4.03 3.18 -6.15
CA VAL A 4 -5.24 3.90 -5.75
C VAL A 4 -5.64 3.42 -4.36
N GLU A 5 -5.75 4.32 -3.40
CA GLU A 5 -6.20 3.98 -2.06
C GLU A 5 -7.46 4.74 -1.70
N LYS A 6 -8.34 4.12 -0.94
CA LYS A 6 -9.64 4.69 -0.55
C LYS A 6 -9.83 4.52 0.94
N HIS A 7 -10.22 5.60 1.60
CA HIS A 7 -10.51 5.63 3.03
C HIS A 7 -11.71 6.55 3.32
N HIS A 8 -12.13 6.51 4.57
CA HIS A 8 -13.24 7.34 5.06
C HIS A 8 -12.95 8.84 4.99
N ASN A 9 -13.99 9.62 5.05
CA ASN A 9 -13.92 11.08 4.91
C ASN A 9 -13.30 11.83 6.10
N GLN A 10 -12.97 11.14 7.19
CA GLN A 10 -12.32 11.71 8.36
C GLN A 10 -10.80 11.51 8.39
N LYS A 11 -10.24 10.78 7.42
CA LYS A 11 -8.80 10.52 7.36
C LYS A 11 -8.05 11.78 6.95
N LEU A 12 -7.08 12.20 7.78
CA LEU A 12 -6.35 13.44 7.58
C LEU A 12 -5.18 13.32 6.60
N ASP A 13 -4.43 12.22 6.67
CA ASP A 13 -3.29 12.00 5.79
C ASP A 13 -3.74 11.48 4.41
N ALA A 14 -3.04 11.89 3.39
CA ALA A 14 -3.19 11.41 2.01
C ALA A 14 -1.85 11.58 1.25
N PRO A 15 -1.31 10.52 0.63
CA PRO A 15 -1.80 9.15 0.69
C PRO A 15 -1.62 8.51 2.06
N GLY A 16 -2.32 7.41 2.31
CA GLY A 16 -2.18 6.65 3.54
C GLY A 16 -0.86 5.88 3.61
N GLY A 17 -0.46 5.49 4.84
CA GLY A 17 0.81 4.81 5.08
C GLY A 17 0.95 3.47 4.33
N THR A 18 -0.12 2.71 4.20
CA THR A 18 -0.10 1.43 3.45
C THR A 18 0.21 1.64 1.97
N ALA A 19 -0.37 2.68 1.35
CA ALA A 19 -0.07 2.99 -0.05
C ALA A 19 1.41 3.34 -0.24
N LEU A 20 1.98 4.13 0.67
CA LEU A 20 3.41 4.46 0.66
C LEU A 20 4.28 3.22 0.88
N ALA A 21 3.92 2.35 1.81
CA ALA A 21 4.65 1.10 2.06
C ALA A 21 4.64 0.17 0.84
N LEU A 22 3.51 0.08 0.13
CA LEU A 22 3.42 -0.67 -1.13
C LEU A 22 4.34 -0.06 -2.20
N ALA A 23 4.31 1.27 -2.34
CA ALA A 23 5.18 1.96 -3.29
C ALA A 23 6.66 1.75 -2.96
N ASP A 24 7.03 1.86 -1.70
CA ASP A 24 8.42 1.66 -1.24
C ASP A 24 8.89 0.23 -1.51
N SER A 25 8.05 -0.76 -1.25
CA SER A 25 8.36 -2.17 -1.50
C SER A 25 8.58 -2.45 -3.00
N MET A 26 7.73 -1.90 -3.85
CA MET A 26 7.89 -2.02 -5.31
C MET A 26 9.14 -1.29 -5.80
N ASN A 27 9.40 -0.11 -5.29
CA ASN A 27 10.55 0.69 -5.69
C ASN A 27 11.86 0.03 -5.28
N GLU A 28 11.92 -0.52 -4.07
CA GLU A 28 13.08 -1.29 -3.59
C GLU A 28 13.36 -2.48 -4.51
N ALA A 29 12.34 -3.22 -4.91
CA ALA A 29 12.49 -4.36 -5.82
C ALA A 29 12.97 -3.94 -7.23
N LEU A 30 12.87 -2.66 -7.57
CA LEU A 30 13.26 -2.08 -8.85
C LEU A 30 14.46 -1.13 -8.71
N ASP A 31 15.33 -1.40 -7.75
CA ASP A 31 16.58 -0.65 -7.49
C ASP A 31 16.38 0.85 -7.19
N ASP A 32 15.24 1.20 -6.58
CA ASP A 32 14.88 2.58 -6.22
C ASP A 32 14.90 3.57 -7.40
N ALA A 33 14.63 3.07 -8.60
CA ALA A 33 14.70 3.84 -9.84
C ALA A 33 13.48 4.73 -10.10
N TYR A 34 12.43 4.62 -9.29
CA TYR A 34 11.14 5.28 -9.53
C TYR A 34 10.92 6.46 -8.60
N THR A 35 10.22 7.47 -9.11
CA THR A 35 9.75 8.61 -8.33
C THR A 35 8.24 8.52 -8.14
N TYR A 36 7.73 9.12 -7.05
CA TYR A 36 6.31 9.10 -6.76
C TYR A 36 5.63 10.37 -7.26
N THR A 37 4.46 10.22 -7.85
CA THR A 37 3.61 11.33 -8.30
C THR A 37 2.26 11.22 -7.62
N TYR A 38 1.90 12.23 -6.82
CA TYR A 38 0.69 12.23 -6.02
C TYR A 38 -0.51 12.88 -6.70
N ASP A 39 -0.28 13.81 -7.60
CA ASP A 39 -1.34 14.51 -8.33
C ASP A 39 -0.85 14.93 -9.71
N ARG A 40 -1.43 14.31 -10.73
CA ARG A 40 -1.10 14.62 -12.13
C ARG A 40 -1.80 15.85 -12.66
N SER A 41 -2.86 16.31 -12.01
CA SER A 41 -3.65 17.42 -12.50
C SER A 41 -2.88 18.74 -12.51
N GLN A 42 -1.81 18.82 -11.71
CA GLN A 42 -0.98 20.02 -11.59
C GLN A 42 -0.04 20.24 -12.78
N LYS A 43 0.15 19.24 -13.62
CA LYS A 43 1.10 19.29 -14.74
C LYS A 43 0.45 18.77 -16.02
N ARG A 44 0.58 19.54 -17.08
CA ARG A 44 0.16 19.12 -18.42
C ARG A 44 1.34 18.46 -19.14
N GLN A 45 1.58 17.19 -18.81
CA GLN A 45 2.66 16.42 -19.43
C GLN A 45 2.31 14.93 -19.45
N LYS A 46 2.99 14.20 -20.33
CA LYS A 46 2.88 12.74 -20.34
C LYS A 46 3.46 12.15 -19.06
N ARG A 47 2.94 11.01 -18.67
CA ARG A 47 3.46 10.23 -17.58
C ARG A 47 4.92 9.85 -17.82
N ASP A 48 5.77 10.01 -16.81
CA ASP A 48 7.15 9.55 -16.86
C ASP A 48 7.21 8.01 -16.82
N LYS A 49 8.22 7.44 -17.50
CA LYS A 49 8.43 6.00 -17.53
C LYS A 49 8.74 5.42 -16.13
N TYR A 50 9.54 6.14 -15.35
CA TYR A 50 9.98 5.71 -14.01
C TYR A 50 9.18 6.42 -12.91
N GLU A 51 7.87 6.26 -12.98
CA GLU A 51 6.95 6.91 -12.07
C GLU A 51 6.01 5.88 -11.44
N ILE A 52 5.78 6.03 -10.14
CA ILE A 52 4.69 5.35 -9.44
C ILE A 52 3.68 6.44 -9.07
N GLY A 53 2.50 6.39 -9.68
CA GLY A 53 1.43 7.31 -9.33
C GLY A 53 0.69 6.81 -8.10
N ILE A 54 0.33 7.72 -7.21
CA ILE A 54 -0.42 7.39 -6.00
C ILE A 54 -1.59 8.35 -5.90
N SER A 55 -2.81 7.79 -5.91
CA SER A 55 -4.05 8.55 -5.85
C SER A 55 -4.85 8.17 -4.62
N ALA A 56 -5.42 9.17 -3.95
CA ALA A 56 -6.20 9.00 -2.74
C ALA A 56 -7.66 9.38 -2.97
N VAL A 57 -8.57 8.49 -2.56
CA VAL A 57 -10.01 8.74 -2.54
C VAL A 57 -10.47 8.80 -1.09
N ARG A 58 -11.29 9.81 -0.76
CA ARG A 58 -11.89 9.99 0.58
C ARG A 58 -13.40 10.06 0.44
N GLY A 59 -14.11 9.22 1.20
CA GLY A 59 -15.56 9.24 1.15
C GLY A 59 -16.19 8.28 2.13
N GLY A 60 -17.37 8.67 2.64
CA GLY A 60 -18.18 7.85 3.51
C GLY A 60 -17.42 7.28 4.70
N ASN A 61 -17.66 6.01 4.97
CA ASN A 61 -17.04 5.25 6.05
C ASN A 61 -16.16 4.10 5.53
N ILE A 62 -15.57 4.27 4.36
CA ILE A 62 -14.66 3.27 3.78
C ILE A 62 -13.56 2.95 4.78
N VAL A 63 -13.44 1.69 5.16
CA VAL A 63 -12.44 1.24 6.14
C VAL A 63 -11.03 1.31 5.56
N GLY A 64 -10.85 0.80 4.36
CA GLY A 64 -9.59 0.87 3.62
C GLY A 64 -9.61 -0.02 2.39
N GLU A 65 -9.21 0.55 1.27
CA GLU A 65 -9.05 -0.18 0.02
C GLU A 65 -7.75 0.26 -0.65
N HIS A 66 -7.00 -0.71 -1.11
CA HIS A 66 -5.75 -0.48 -1.81
C HIS A 66 -5.72 -1.30 -3.09
N GLU A 67 -5.42 -0.64 -4.18
CA GLU A 67 -5.31 -1.25 -5.49
C GLU A 67 -3.98 -0.87 -6.12
N VAL A 68 -3.24 -1.88 -6.58
CA VAL A 68 -2.00 -1.69 -7.34
C VAL A 68 -2.26 -2.08 -8.79
N ILE A 69 -1.96 -1.17 -9.70
CA ILE A 69 -2.24 -1.31 -11.13
C ILE A 69 -0.92 -1.38 -11.89
N PHE A 70 -0.70 -2.49 -12.58
CA PHE A 70 0.41 -2.67 -13.51
C PHE A 70 -0.15 -2.60 -14.93
N ALA A 71 -0.12 -1.41 -15.52
CA ALA A 71 -0.59 -1.19 -16.88
C ALA A 71 0.55 -1.43 -17.87
N GLY A 72 0.46 -2.50 -18.63
CA GLY A 72 1.38 -2.85 -19.68
C GLY A 72 0.82 -2.48 -21.05
N GLN A 73 1.48 -2.96 -22.11
CA GLN A 73 0.97 -2.79 -23.47
C GLN A 73 -0.10 -3.85 -23.72
N ASP A 74 -1.32 -3.36 -24.04
CA ASP A 74 -2.49 -4.20 -24.32
C ASP A 74 -2.92 -5.10 -23.17
N GLU A 75 -2.46 -4.84 -21.92
CA GLU A 75 -2.82 -5.60 -20.74
C GLU A 75 -2.74 -4.76 -19.47
N VAL A 76 -3.51 -5.14 -18.49
CA VAL A 76 -3.47 -4.57 -17.14
C VAL A 76 -3.57 -5.70 -16.13
N ILE A 77 -2.68 -5.66 -15.12
CA ILE A 77 -2.78 -6.53 -13.95
C ILE A 77 -3.10 -5.66 -12.75
N GLU A 78 -4.09 -6.05 -11.98
CA GLU A 78 -4.54 -5.32 -10.79
C GLU A 78 -4.53 -6.22 -9.58
N PHE A 79 -3.96 -5.74 -8.48
CA PHE A 79 -4.07 -6.34 -7.15
C PHE A 79 -4.88 -5.42 -6.27
N LYS A 80 -5.97 -5.93 -5.73
CA LYS A 80 -6.88 -5.13 -4.92
C LYS A 80 -7.20 -5.83 -3.61
N HIS A 81 -7.10 -5.09 -2.52
CA HIS A 81 -7.55 -5.51 -1.19
C HIS A 81 -8.55 -4.51 -0.65
N THR A 82 -9.69 -5.00 -0.19
CA THR A 82 -10.74 -4.21 0.44
C THR A 82 -10.98 -4.72 1.85
N ALA A 83 -10.74 -3.87 2.84
CA ALA A 83 -11.09 -4.16 4.23
C ALA A 83 -12.51 -3.66 4.52
N TYR A 84 -13.37 -4.54 4.97
CA TYR A 84 -14.74 -4.18 5.36
C TYR A 84 -14.87 -3.92 6.86
N SER A 85 -13.84 -4.28 7.64
CA SER A 85 -13.78 -4.06 9.08
C SER A 85 -12.33 -3.96 9.52
N LYS A 86 -12.06 -3.16 10.55
CA LYS A 86 -10.74 -3.13 11.22
C LYS A 86 -10.38 -4.45 11.92
N ALA A 87 -11.35 -5.34 12.09
CA ALA A 87 -11.12 -6.66 12.69
C ALA A 87 -10.09 -7.48 11.91
N VAL A 88 -9.98 -7.30 10.59
CA VAL A 88 -8.95 -7.99 9.79
C VAL A 88 -7.54 -7.60 10.23
N PHE A 89 -7.34 -6.34 10.58
CA PHE A 89 -6.04 -5.84 11.06
C PHE A 89 -5.79 -6.26 12.51
N ALA A 90 -6.83 -6.23 13.35
CA ALA A 90 -6.74 -6.69 14.72
C ALA A 90 -6.35 -8.18 14.81
N LYS A 91 -6.89 -9.02 13.93
CA LYS A 91 -6.51 -10.43 13.82
C LYS A 91 -5.03 -10.59 13.52
N GLY A 92 -4.50 -9.83 12.56
CA GLY A 92 -3.08 -9.84 12.24
C GLY A 92 -2.21 -9.37 13.40
N ALA A 93 -2.64 -8.35 14.14
CA ALA A 93 -1.94 -7.85 15.30
C ALA A 93 -1.85 -8.91 16.43
N VAL A 94 -2.92 -9.67 16.66
CA VAL A 94 -2.93 -10.77 17.62
C VAL A 94 -1.97 -11.88 17.19
N GLU A 95 -1.95 -12.25 15.92
CA GLU A 95 -1.01 -13.25 15.41
C GLU A 95 0.44 -12.79 15.55
N ALA A 96 0.72 -11.51 15.28
CA ALA A 96 2.04 -10.92 15.49
C ALA A 96 2.45 -10.97 16.97
N ALA A 97 1.53 -10.66 17.87
CA ALA A 97 1.79 -10.75 19.31
C ALA A 97 2.13 -12.17 19.77
N LYS A 98 1.42 -13.18 19.27
CA LYS A 98 1.72 -14.59 19.51
C LYS A 98 3.11 -14.98 19.01
N PHE A 99 3.46 -14.52 17.80
CA PHE A 99 4.79 -14.76 17.23
C PHE A 99 5.91 -14.18 18.10
N LEU A 100 5.73 -12.98 18.64
CA LEU A 100 6.75 -12.29 19.44
C LEU A 100 7.02 -12.97 20.78
N LYS A 101 6.10 -13.78 21.29
CA LYS A 101 6.28 -14.47 22.56
C LYS A 101 7.53 -15.35 22.53
N GLY A 102 8.47 -15.08 23.44
CA GLY A 102 9.71 -15.85 23.56
C GLY A 102 10.79 -15.49 22.53
N LYS A 103 10.57 -14.49 21.67
CA LYS A 103 11.59 -14.05 20.74
C LYS A 103 12.63 -13.17 21.43
N PRO A 104 13.91 -13.28 21.05
CA PRO A 104 14.94 -12.36 21.54
C PRO A 104 14.67 -10.92 21.09
N ALA A 105 15.30 -9.96 21.78
CA ALA A 105 15.24 -8.56 21.36
C ALA A 105 15.72 -8.38 19.93
N GLY A 106 14.97 -7.65 19.13
CA GLY A 106 15.28 -7.43 17.72
C GLY A 106 14.15 -6.73 16.99
N HIS A 107 14.34 -6.55 15.70
CA HIS A 107 13.32 -5.99 14.81
C HIS A 107 12.67 -7.13 14.02
N TYR A 108 11.34 -7.19 14.06
CA TYR A 108 10.53 -8.20 13.38
C TYR A 108 9.44 -7.52 12.56
N ASP A 109 9.12 -8.09 11.41
CA ASP A 109 8.05 -7.62 10.54
C ASP A 109 7.06 -8.74 10.20
N MET A 110 6.05 -8.43 9.39
CA MET A 110 5.04 -9.42 9.01
C MET A 110 5.57 -10.53 8.12
N ALA A 111 6.67 -10.29 7.38
CA ALA A 111 7.33 -11.36 6.63
C ALA A 111 7.87 -12.43 7.57
N ASP A 112 8.42 -12.04 8.71
CA ASP A 112 8.89 -12.97 9.75
C ASP A 112 7.73 -13.79 10.33
N VAL A 113 6.59 -13.16 10.58
CA VAL A 113 5.38 -13.82 11.10
C VAL A 113 4.87 -14.87 10.10
N ILE A 114 4.81 -14.50 8.83
CA ILE A 114 4.34 -15.39 7.74
C ILE A 114 5.30 -16.57 7.56
N ALA A 115 6.60 -16.32 7.56
CA ALA A 115 7.62 -17.36 7.40
C ALA A 115 7.62 -18.38 8.55
N ALA A 116 7.14 -18.01 9.74
CA ALA A 116 7.07 -18.89 10.92
C ALA A 116 5.86 -19.84 10.94
N LYS A 117 4.96 -19.70 9.98
CA LYS A 117 3.75 -20.55 9.88
C LYS A 117 3.96 -21.87 9.15
#